data_c7001b08d47bd06dfabecaa70076de90
#
_entry.id   c7001b08d47bd06dfabecaa70076de90
#
_cell.length_a   1.000
_cell.length_b   1.000
_cell.length_c   1.000
_cell.angle_alpha   90.00
_cell.angle_beta   90.00
_cell.angle_gamma   90.00
#
_symmetry.space_group_name_H-M   'P 1'
#
loop_
_entity.id
_entity.type
_entity.pdbx_description
1 polymer ?
#
loop_
_entity_poly.entity_id
_entity_poly.type
_entity_poly.pdbx_seq_one_letter_code
_entity_poly.pdbx_strand_id
1 'polypeptide(L)'
;MTDEDEHPAAKFKEGKRFGEWVIVQKLDEGGFGHVYKVESVQRKGQVAALKAEPNDVEGGSAIKLEIAILRAMTEDGDKPHIPVVFHAAKHKKYCYMVMTLLGENLKSLKINCARELMTPQTWSRIGVQCLYSVKLVHDYGYIHRDIKPNNFVMGHKDDLDRARLVHILDFGLSRSYAALKNGKWVARKARGSAEFRGTLRYCSPNVHEKKEQGRRDDLWSLFYVLIELHCGLPWQTVRDKHKVETMKMNISDKHLVQNFPPEMHDIVPYLRTLDYYQRPNYSMFYDGLVALMKRLGTKPSDPYDWETTEQVQAVLKHSKKKDAWEDAAQFFKSDPINIHAPPLTRDLKESAKSLDFFFIVK
;
A
#
# COMPACT_ATOMS: atom_id res chain seq x y z
N MET A 1 -24.68 -32.04 8.21
CA MET A 1 -24.15 -31.19 9.29
C MET A 1 -24.05 -29.78 8.70
N THR A 2 -24.96 -28.94 9.10
CA THR A 2 -25.16 -27.61 8.57
C THR A 2 -24.08 -26.65 9.08
N ASP A 3 -23.51 -25.83 8.17
CA ASP A 3 -22.47 -24.82 8.39
C ASP A 3 -22.87 -23.67 9.34
N GLU A 4 -23.68 -23.93 10.37
CA GLU A 4 -24.32 -22.89 11.18
C GLU A 4 -23.47 -22.37 12.35
N ASP A 5 -22.34 -23.00 12.68
CA ASP A 5 -21.60 -22.70 13.91
C ASP A 5 -20.29 -21.91 13.74
N GLU A 6 -19.99 -21.37 12.55
CA GLU A 6 -18.76 -20.60 12.31
C GLU A 6 -19.02 -19.10 12.14
N HIS A 7 -19.43 -18.46 13.20
CA HIS A 7 -19.48 -17.00 13.35
C HIS A 7 -18.75 -16.60 14.65
N PRO A 8 -18.06 -15.45 14.75
CA PRO A 8 -18.35 -14.13 14.17
C PRO A 8 -17.27 -13.55 13.23
N ALA A 9 -16.19 -14.24 12.93
CA ALA A 9 -15.04 -13.61 12.29
C ALA A 9 -14.61 -14.25 10.96
N ALA A 10 -15.52 -14.89 10.22
CA ALA A 10 -15.20 -15.60 8.97
C ALA A 10 -14.04 -16.61 9.15
N LYS A 11 -14.03 -17.34 10.26
CA LYS A 11 -13.05 -18.40 10.55
C LYS A 11 -13.37 -19.64 9.74
N PHE A 12 -12.38 -20.14 9.01
CA PHE A 12 -12.53 -21.32 8.17
C PHE A 12 -11.50 -22.38 8.54
N LYS A 13 -11.88 -23.63 8.37
CA LYS A 13 -10.99 -24.78 8.56
C LYS A 13 -10.25 -25.11 7.27
N GLU A 14 -9.09 -25.73 7.41
CA GLU A 14 -8.35 -26.33 6.30
C GLU A 14 -9.26 -27.32 5.54
N GLY A 15 -9.11 -27.40 4.23
CA GLY A 15 -9.95 -28.19 3.35
C GLY A 15 -11.25 -27.50 2.90
N LYS A 16 -11.66 -26.38 3.50
CA LYS A 16 -12.84 -25.63 3.02
C LYS A 16 -12.59 -25.06 1.64
N ARG A 17 -13.63 -25.20 0.78
CA ARG A 17 -13.56 -24.82 -0.64
C ARG A 17 -14.27 -23.50 -0.92
N PHE A 18 -13.66 -22.69 -1.77
CA PHE A 18 -14.14 -21.40 -2.29
C PHE A 18 -14.01 -21.39 -3.83
N GLY A 19 -15.05 -21.81 -4.55
CA GLY A 19 -14.94 -22.03 -5.98
C GLY A 19 -13.89 -23.09 -6.30
N GLU A 20 -12.87 -22.75 -7.08
CA GLU A 20 -11.73 -23.61 -7.41
C GLU A 20 -10.64 -23.65 -6.34
N TRP A 21 -10.75 -22.87 -5.25
CA TRP A 21 -9.71 -22.69 -4.25
C TRP A 21 -10.02 -23.45 -2.97
N VAL A 22 -9.02 -24.13 -2.41
CA VAL A 22 -9.12 -24.89 -1.15
C VAL A 22 -8.15 -24.30 -0.15
N ILE A 23 -8.61 -24.07 1.08
CA ILE A 23 -7.77 -23.60 2.19
C ILE A 23 -6.78 -24.71 2.57
N VAL A 24 -5.50 -24.35 2.60
CA VAL A 24 -4.41 -25.25 3.01
C VAL A 24 -3.73 -24.80 4.31
N GLN A 25 -3.82 -23.50 4.64
CA GLN A 25 -3.18 -22.98 5.85
C GLN A 25 -3.77 -21.61 6.23
N LYS A 26 -3.90 -21.31 7.51
CA LYS A 26 -4.15 -19.95 8.00
C LYS A 26 -2.83 -19.18 8.02
N LEU A 27 -2.81 -17.97 7.43
CA LEU A 27 -1.62 -17.12 7.35
C LEU A 27 -1.62 -16.02 8.41
N ASP A 28 -2.76 -15.31 8.58
CA ASP A 28 -2.86 -14.17 9.49
C ASP A 28 -4.29 -13.99 10.01
N GLU A 29 -4.38 -13.23 11.12
CA GLU A 29 -5.64 -12.80 11.72
C GLU A 29 -5.49 -11.34 12.15
N GLY A 30 -6.27 -10.46 11.56
CA GLY A 30 -6.23 -9.02 11.84
C GLY A 30 -7.60 -8.44 12.17
N GLY A 31 -7.63 -7.14 12.49
CA GLY A 31 -8.86 -6.41 12.83
C GLY A 31 -9.92 -6.37 11.72
N PHE A 32 -9.54 -6.71 10.50
CA PHE A 32 -10.41 -6.71 9.32
C PHE A 32 -10.72 -8.11 8.77
N GLY A 33 -10.35 -9.18 9.48
CA GLY A 33 -10.66 -10.54 9.05
C GLY A 33 -9.49 -11.51 9.10
N HIS A 34 -9.66 -12.63 8.40
CA HIS A 34 -8.69 -13.72 8.37
C HIS A 34 -8.08 -13.85 6.96
N VAL A 35 -6.80 -14.20 6.92
CA VAL A 35 -6.07 -14.47 5.68
C VAL A 35 -5.59 -15.92 5.67
N TYR A 36 -5.83 -16.61 4.56
CA TYR A 36 -5.50 -18.02 4.36
C TYR A 36 -4.68 -18.23 3.10
N LYS A 37 -3.74 -19.17 3.13
CA LYS A 37 -3.16 -19.74 1.93
C LYS A 37 -4.17 -20.72 1.33
N VAL A 38 -4.39 -20.61 0.02
CA VAL A 38 -5.27 -21.48 -0.76
C VAL A 38 -4.54 -22.07 -1.94
N GLU A 39 -4.97 -23.25 -2.40
CA GLU A 39 -4.49 -23.90 -3.61
C GLU A 39 -5.63 -24.13 -4.59
N SER A 40 -5.34 -23.96 -5.89
CA SER A 40 -6.30 -24.24 -6.95
C SER A 40 -6.43 -25.74 -7.18
N VAL A 41 -7.67 -26.24 -7.17
CA VAL A 41 -7.96 -27.65 -7.54
C VAL A 41 -7.93 -27.87 -9.04
N GLN A 42 -8.02 -26.81 -9.84
CA GLN A 42 -8.01 -26.88 -11.32
C GLN A 42 -6.59 -26.71 -11.88
N ARG A 43 -5.77 -25.89 -11.23
CA ARG A 43 -4.41 -25.55 -11.67
C ARG A 43 -3.41 -26.05 -10.64
N LYS A 44 -2.91 -27.27 -10.84
CA LYS A 44 -1.97 -27.92 -9.92
C LYS A 44 -0.76 -27.02 -9.63
N GLY A 45 -0.48 -26.82 -8.35
CA GLY A 45 0.64 -26.02 -7.88
C GLY A 45 0.40 -24.49 -7.85
N GLN A 46 -0.77 -24.02 -8.33
CA GLN A 46 -1.11 -22.61 -8.17
C GLN A 46 -1.60 -22.35 -6.76
N VAL A 47 -0.89 -21.45 -6.08
CA VAL A 47 -1.22 -20.97 -4.72
C VAL A 47 -1.68 -19.51 -4.77
N ALA A 48 -2.49 -19.12 -3.79
CA ALA A 48 -3.00 -17.76 -3.64
C ALA A 48 -3.25 -17.44 -2.16
N ALA A 49 -3.56 -16.18 -1.85
CA ALA A 49 -4.07 -15.75 -0.56
C ALA A 49 -5.58 -15.51 -0.64
N LEU A 50 -6.33 -16.04 0.34
CA LEU A 50 -7.75 -15.75 0.51
C LEU A 50 -7.92 -14.83 1.71
N LYS A 51 -8.48 -13.63 1.50
CA LYS A 51 -8.91 -12.70 2.56
C LYS A 51 -10.43 -12.76 2.68
N ALA A 52 -10.94 -12.87 3.89
CA ALA A 52 -12.39 -12.92 4.15
C ALA A 52 -12.76 -12.01 5.32
N GLU A 53 -13.88 -11.29 5.16
CA GLU A 53 -14.45 -10.38 6.16
C GLU A 53 -15.94 -10.68 6.36
N PRO A 54 -16.47 -10.57 7.60
CA PRO A 54 -17.92 -10.60 7.84
C PRO A 54 -18.64 -9.47 7.10
N ASN A 55 -19.92 -9.68 6.76
CA ASN A 55 -20.73 -8.64 6.09
C ASN A 55 -21.24 -7.56 7.04
N ASP A 56 -21.34 -7.87 8.32
CA ASP A 56 -21.95 -7.08 9.40
C ASP A 56 -20.91 -6.27 10.21
N VAL A 57 -19.86 -5.80 9.53
CA VAL A 57 -18.85 -4.94 10.15
C VAL A 57 -19.38 -3.51 10.27
N GLU A 58 -19.25 -2.92 11.47
CA GLU A 58 -19.59 -1.53 11.72
C GLU A 58 -18.80 -0.60 10.77
N GLY A 59 -19.49 0.28 10.05
CA GLY A 59 -18.88 1.16 9.03
C GLY A 59 -18.83 0.57 7.61
N GLY A 60 -19.29 -0.69 7.40
CA GLY A 60 -19.34 -1.35 6.10
C GLY A 60 -18.11 -2.21 5.81
N SER A 61 -18.23 -3.10 4.83
CA SER A 61 -17.18 -4.05 4.47
C SER A 61 -16.04 -3.37 3.71
N ALA A 62 -14.85 -3.31 4.31
CA ALA A 62 -13.64 -2.75 3.73
C ALA A 62 -13.15 -3.55 2.51
N ILE A 63 -13.34 -4.87 2.51
CA ILE A 63 -12.92 -5.77 1.43
C ILE A 63 -13.61 -5.45 0.09
N LYS A 64 -14.84 -4.92 0.11
CA LYS A 64 -15.54 -4.55 -1.14
C LYS A 64 -14.85 -3.39 -1.84
N LEU A 65 -14.44 -2.37 -1.08
CA LEU A 65 -13.69 -1.25 -1.60
C LEU A 65 -12.33 -1.70 -2.12
N GLU A 66 -11.64 -2.56 -1.37
CA GLU A 66 -10.35 -3.12 -1.76
C GLU A 66 -10.44 -3.89 -3.07
N ILE A 67 -11.43 -4.79 -3.23
CA ILE A 67 -11.67 -5.53 -4.47
C ILE A 67 -11.92 -4.57 -5.64
N ALA A 68 -12.76 -3.54 -5.45
CA ALA A 68 -13.09 -2.58 -6.50
C ALA A 68 -11.85 -1.81 -6.98
N ILE A 69 -11.00 -1.36 -6.05
CA ILE A 69 -9.78 -0.62 -6.38
C ILE A 69 -8.78 -1.53 -7.09
N LEU A 70 -8.50 -2.73 -6.55
CA LEU A 70 -7.55 -3.67 -7.15
C LEU A 70 -7.98 -4.07 -8.57
N ARG A 71 -9.26 -4.36 -8.79
CA ARG A 71 -9.78 -4.67 -10.12
C ARG A 71 -9.67 -3.49 -11.07
N ALA A 72 -10.02 -2.28 -10.65
CA ALA A 72 -9.88 -1.09 -11.48
C ALA A 72 -8.41 -0.84 -11.89
N MET A 73 -7.45 -1.13 -11.00
CA MET A 73 -6.03 -0.96 -11.27
C MET A 73 -5.45 -2.05 -12.18
N THR A 74 -6.10 -3.22 -12.28
CA THR A 74 -5.62 -4.37 -13.06
C THR A 74 -6.52 -4.71 -14.25
N GLU A 75 -7.52 -3.88 -14.57
CA GLU A 75 -8.47 -4.11 -15.67
C GLU A 75 -7.77 -4.18 -17.04
N ASP A 76 -6.76 -3.35 -17.24
CA ASP A 76 -5.94 -3.27 -18.46
C ASP A 76 -4.65 -4.12 -18.39
N GLY A 77 -4.59 -5.07 -17.47
CA GLY A 77 -3.48 -6.00 -17.24
C GLY A 77 -2.79 -5.84 -15.90
N ASP A 78 -1.94 -6.80 -15.57
CA ASP A 78 -1.16 -6.83 -14.33
C ASP A 78 -0.28 -5.59 -14.20
N LYS A 79 -0.22 -5.04 -13.00
CA LYS A 79 0.64 -3.91 -12.67
C LYS A 79 1.73 -4.34 -11.69
N PRO A 80 2.98 -3.87 -11.88
CA PRO A 80 4.00 -4.06 -10.87
C PRO A 80 3.52 -3.45 -9.54
N HIS A 81 3.90 -4.08 -8.45
CA HIS A 81 3.59 -3.62 -7.08
C HIS A 81 2.10 -3.66 -6.66
N ILE A 82 1.19 -4.16 -7.50
CA ILE A 82 -0.23 -4.32 -7.20
C ILE A 82 -0.59 -5.81 -7.24
N PRO A 83 -1.22 -6.37 -6.21
CA PRO A 83 -1.67 -7.75 -6.24
C PRO A 83 -2.85 -7.94 -7.21
N VAL A 84 -2.91 -9.09 -7.86
CA VAL A 84 -3.99 -9.48 -8.77
C VAL A 84 -5.11 -10.16 -7.99
N VAL A 85 -6.36 -9.80 -8.25
CA VAL A 85 -7.54 -10.48 -7.70
C VAL A 85 -7.99 -11.58 -8.67
N PHE A 86 -7.78 -12.83 -8.29
CA PHE A 86 -8.17 -14.00 -9.12
C PHE A 86 -9.65 -14.32 -9.02
N HIS A 87 -10.22 -14.16 -7.82
CA HIS A 87 -11.63 -14.45 -7.55
C HIS A 87 -12.13 -13.59 -6.38
N ALA A 88 -13.39 -13.19 -6.43
CA ALA A 88 -14.05 -12.53 -5.31
C ALA A 88 -15.54 -12.82 -5.34
N ALA A 89 -16.14 -13.08 -4.18
CA ALA A 89 -17.56 -13.31 -4.06
C ALA A 89 -18.12 -12.82 -2.72
N LYS A 90 -19.44 -12.55 -2.72
CA LYS A 90 -20.23 -12.25 -1.55
C LYS A 90 -21.06 -13.47 -1.16
N HIS A 91 -20.91 -13.92 0.06
CA HIS A 91 -21.78 -14.91 0.70
C HIS A 91 -22.79 -14.22 1.63
N LYS A 92 -23.80 -14.95 2.14
CA LYS A 92 -24.80 -14.38 3.08
C LYS A 92 -24.17 -13.76 4.32
N LYS A 93 -23.12 -14.36 4.88
CA LYS A 93 -22.48 -13.96 6.15
C LYS A 93 -21.15 -13.22 5.97
N TYR A 94 -20.47 -13.36 4.83
CA TYR A 94 -19.13 -12.80 4.59
C TYR A 94 -18.90 -12.45 3.12
N CYS A 95 -17.91 -11.58 2.90
CA CYS A 95 -17.28 -11.37 1.59
C CYS A 95 -15.87 -11.94 1.61
N TYR A 96 -15.38 -12.40 0.47
CA TYR A 96 -14.00 -12.86 0.34
C TYR A 96 -13.42 -12.50 -1.03
N MET A 97 -12.09 -12.44 -1.06
CA MET A 97 -11.32 -12.38 -2.30
C MET A 97 -10.16 -13.35 -2.24
N VAL A 98 -9.80 -13.89 -3.42
CA VAL A 98 -8.58 -14.66 -3.64
C VAL A 98 -7.66 -13.84 -4.52
N MET A 99 -6.44 -13.64 -4.06
CA MET A 99 -5.49 -12.72 -4.68
C MET A 99 -4.07 -13.31 -4.66
N THR A 100 -3.14 -12.64 -5.32
CA THR A 100 -1.72 -13.00 -5.31
C THR A 100 -1.24 -13.32 -3.89
N LEU A 101 -0.61 -14.49 -3.72
CA LEU A 101 0.08 -14.83 -2.48
C LEU A 101 1.37 -14.00 -2.39
N LEU A 102 1.52 -13.27 -1.29
CA LEU A 102 2.69 -12.45 -1.01
C LEU A 102 3.48 -13.01 0.19
N GLY A 103 4.66 -12.46 0.42
CA GLY A 103 5.57 -12.84 1.48
C GLY A 103 5.41 -11.99 2.74
N GLU A 104 6.54 -11.59 3.32
CA GLU A 104 6.57 -10.81 4.56
C GLU A 104 6.41 -9.31 4.30
N ASN A 105 5.77 -8.61 5.25
CA ASN A 105 5.66 -7.16 5.22
C ASN A 105 6.95 -6.48 5.74
N LEU A 106 7.13 -5.20 5.40
CA LEU A 106 8.33 -4.45 5.76
C LEU A 106 8.51 -4.29 7.27
N LYS A 107 7.43 -4.34 8.07
CA LYS A 107 7.55 -4.31 9.53
C LYS A 107 8.22 -5.57 10.06
N SER A 108 7.77 -6.75 9.62
CA SER A 108 8.35 -8.03 10.01
C SER A 108 9.80 -8.14 9.55
N LEU A 109 10.08 -7.79 8.29
CA LEU A 109 11.43 -7.81 7.76
C LEU A 109 12.38 -6.87 8.52
N LYS A 110 11.92 -5.65 8.87
CA LYS A 110 12.68 -4.70 9.67
C LYS A 110 13.05 -5.25 11.05
N ILE A 111 12.11 -5.90 11.75
CA ILE A 111 12.35 -6.49 13.08
C ILE A 111 13.44 -7.56 13.02
N ASN A 112 13.55 -8.28 11.91
CA ASN A 112 14.55 -9.32 11.69
C ASN A 112 15.92 -8.76 11.25
N CYS A 113 16.02 -7.46 10.93
CA CYS A 113 17.30 -6.81 10.61
C CYS A 113 18.12 -6.49 11.85
N ALA A 114 19.42 -6.28 11.67
CA ALA A 114 20.31 -5.84 12.74
C ALA A 114 19.82 -4.54 13.40
N ARG A 115 19.71 -4.53 14.74
CA ARG A 115 19.16 -3.40 15.52
C ARG A 115 17.74 -3.00 15.13
N GLU A 116 16.99 -3.89 14.49
CA GLU A 116 15.65 -3.62 13.95
C GLU A 116 15.64 -2.42 12.96
N LEU A 117 16.71 -2.22 12.21
CA LEU A 117 16.84 -1.16 11.20
C LEU A 117 17.33 -1.76 9.88
N MET A 118 16.88 -1.22 8.77
CA MET A 118 17.35 -1.60 7.45
C MET A 118 18.59 -0.78 7.07
N THR A 119 19.52 -1.41 6.36
CA THR A 119 20.66 -0.67 5.80
C THR A 119 20.19 0.37 4.78
N PRO A 120 20.95 1.49 4.60
CA PRO A 120 20.64 2.46 3.57
C PRO A 120 20.55 1.87 2.17
N GLN A 121 21.36 0.85 1.87
CA GLN A 121 21.34 0.10 0.61
C GLN A 121 19.98 -0.61 0.41
N THR A 122 19.44 -1.22 1.46
CA THR A 122 18.16 -1.93 1.41
C THR A 122 16.99 -0.96 1.32
N TRP A 123 16.85 -0.04 2.31
CA TRP A 123 15.64 0.77 2.36
C TRP A 123 15.53 1.79 1.22
N SER A 124 16.65 2.26 0.62
CA SER A 124 16.57 3.17 -0.53
C SER A 124 15.95 2.51 -1.75
N ARG A 125 16.28 1.25 -2.06
CA ARG A 125 15.65 0.46 -3.12
C ARG A 125 14.19 0.15 -2.83
N ILE A 126 13.90 -0.25 -1.59
CA ILE A 126 12.52 -0.43 -1.10
C ILE A 126 11.73 0.87 -1.20
N GLY A 127 12.34 2.02 -0.85
CA GLY A 127 11.72 3.33 -0.94
C GLY A 127 11.28 3.71 -2.35
N VAL A 128 12.10 3.41 -3.37
CA VAL A 128 11.73 3.62 -4.78
C VAL A 128 10.48 2.80 -5.13
N GLN A 129 10.44 1.53 -4.73
CA GLN A 129 9.31 0.65 -5.03
C GLN A 129 8.03 1.06 -4.27
N CYS A 130 8.14 1.46 -2.99
CA CYS A 130 7.03 2.01 -2.23
C CYS A 130 6.48 3.29 -2.87
N LEU A 131 7.37 4.21 -3.29
CA LEU A 131 6.97 5.43 -3.99
C LEU A 131 6.28 5.12 -5.32
N TYR A 132 6.79 4.13 -6.07
CA TYR A 132 6.20 3.66 -7.32
C TYR A 132 4.77 3.18 -7.09
N SER A 133 4.56 2.30 -6.11
CA SER A 133 3.24 1.75 -5.80
C SER A 133 2.26 2.84 -5.33
N VAL A 134 2.70 3.79 -4.49
CA VAL A 134 1.86 4.92 -4.05
C VAL A 134 1.48 5.81 -5.21
N LYS A 135 2.44 6.17 -6.09
CA LYS A 135 2.12 6.97 -7.29
C LYS A 135 1.16 6.23 -8.20
N LEU A 136 1.32 4.92 -8.37
CA LEU A 136 0.43 4.13 -9.20
C LEU A 136 -1.02 4.18 -8.67
N VAL A 137 -1.23 4.07 -7.35
CA VAL A 137 -2.55 4.27 -6.72
C VAL A 137 -3.10 5.67 -7.01
N HIS A 138 -2.24 6.70 -6.91
CA HIS A 138 -2.63 8.08 -7.20
C HIS A 138 -3.01 8.28 -8.68
N ASP A 139 -2.32 7.62 -9.61
CA ASP A 139 -2.58 7.71 -11.04
C ASP A 139 -3.93 7.04 -11.44
N TYR A 140 -4.50 6.22 -10.57
CA TYR A 140 -5.87 5.68 -10.71
C TYR A 140 -6.94 6.50 -9.96
N GLY A 141 -6.59 7.69 -9.47
CA GLY A 141 -7.53 8.62 -8.81
C GLY A 141 -7.82 8.33 -7.36
N TYR A 142 -7.05 7.45 -6.72
CA TYR A 142 -7.22 7.08 -5.30
C TYR A 142 -6.06 7.58 -4.45
N ILE A 143 -6.35 7.81 -3.16
CA ILE A 143 -5.37 7.94 -2.08
C ILE A 143 -5.54 6.74 -1.14
N HIS A 144 -4.43 6.28 -0.57
CA HIS A 144 -4.42 5.07 0.26
C HIS A 144 -4.91 5.33 1.68
N ARG A 145 -4.43 6.39 2.33
CA ARG A 145 -4.76 6.89 3.67
C ARG A 145 -4.29 6.02 4.86
N ASP A 146 -3.63 4.89 4.59
CA ASP A 146 -3.03 4.06 5.66
C ASP A 146 -1.67 3.50 5.22
N ILE A 147 -0.81 4.37 4.70
CA ILE A 147 0.57 4.03 4.35
C ILE A 147 1.35 3.75 5.64
N LYS A 148 1.84 2.50 5.76
CA LYS A 148 2.64 1.99 6.90
C LYS A 148 3.44 0.76 6.49
N PRO A 149 4.50 0.37 7.23
CA PRO A 149 5.33 -0.78 6.86
C PRO A 149 4.56 -2.11 6.76
N ASN A 150 3.46 -2.27 7.51
CA ASN A 150 2.62 -3.46 7.46
C ASN A 150 1.92 -3.64 6.10
N ASN A 151 1.62 -2.53 5.41
CA ASN A 151 0.87 -2.53 4.15
C ASN A 151 1.78 -2.56 2.91
N PHE A 152 3.10 -2.62 3.11
CA PHE A 152 4.07 -2.93 2.08
C PHE A 152 4.62 -4.34 2.29
N VAL A 153 4.42 -5.20 1.32
CA VAL A 153 4.68 -6.65 1.42
C VAL A 153 5.56 -7.09 0.25
N MET A 154 6.60 -7.86 0.52
CA MET A 154 7.43 -8.45 -0.53
C MET A 154 6.66 -9.53 -1.28
N GLY A 155 7.01 -9.79 -2.53
CA GLY A 155 6.51 -10.95 -3.24
C GLY A 155 6.86 -12.26 -2.52
N HIS A 156 6.06 -13.30 -2.74
CA HIS A 156 6.33 -14.61 -2.15
C HIS A 156 7.65 -15.18 -2.69
N LYS A 157 8.48 -15.74 -1.82
CA LYS A 157 9.82 -16.24 -2.16
C LYS A 157 9.85 -17.28 -3.29
N ASP A 158 8.78 -18.03 -3.46
CA ASP A 158 8.63 -19.05 -4.49
C ASP A 158 8.09 -18.51 -5.82
N ASP A 159 7.62 -17.25 -5.85
CA ASP A 159 7.24 -16.52 -7.06
C ASP A 159 8.44 -15.66 -7.51
N LEU A 160 9.32 -16.25 -8.31
CA LEU A 160 10.57 -15.61 -8.71
C LEU A 160 10.38 -14.33 -9.53
N ASP A 161 9.22 -14.16 -10.17
CA ASP A 161 8.89 -12.92 -10.89
C ASP A 161 8.56 -11.76 -9.95
N ARG A 162 8.08 -12.06 -8.73
CA ARG A 162 7.64 -11.06 -7.75
C ARG A 162 8.43 -11.06 -6.45
N ALA A 163 9.27 -12.05 -6.20
CA ALA A 163 9.96 -12.25 -4.91
C ALA A 163 10.67 -10.99 -4.38
N ARG A 164 11.24 -10.18 -5.28
CA ARG A 164 11.96 -8.95 -4.93
C ARG A 164 11.15 -7.66 -5.14
N LEU A 165 9.85 -7.78 -5.48
CA LEU A 165 8.96 -6.64 -5.65
C LEU A 165 8.16 -6.36 -4.37
N VAL A 166 8.15 -5.10 -3.96
CA VAL A 166 7.23 -4.61 -2.91
C VAL A 166 5.84 -4.46 -3.49
N HIS A 167 4.83 -4.96 -2.81
CA HIS A 167 3.42 -4.77 -3.15
C HIS A 167 2.72 -3.95 -2.08
N ILE A 168 1.81 -3.07 -2.50
CA ILE A 168 0.96 -2.30 -1.58
C ILE A 168 -0.36 -3.03 -1.36
N LEU A 169 -0.78 -3.15 -0.10
CA LEU A 169 -1.99 -3.85 0.35
C LEU A 169 -2.89 -2.96 1.19
N ASP A 170 -4.10 -3.46 1.44
CA ASP A 170 -5.08 -2.92 2.36
C ASP A 170 -5.65 -1.56 1.94
N PHE A 171 -6.49 -1.60 0.91
CA PHE A 171 -7.21 -0.43 0.40
C PHE A 171 -8.52 -0.13 1.16
N GLY A 172 -8.76 -0.78 2.29
CA GLY A 172 -10.00 -0.64 3.08
C GLY A 172 -10.27 0.78 3.59
N LEU A 173 -9.24 1.60 3.74
CA LEU A 173 -9.35 3.01 4.11
C LEU A 173 -9.19 3.96 2.92
N SER A 174 -8.96 3.47 1.70
CA SER A 174 -8.70 4.29 0.53
C SER A 174 -9.88 5.18 0.15
N ARG A 175 -9.61 6.23 -0.59
CA ARG A 175 -10.63 7.18 -1.06
C ARG A 175 -10.26 7.71 -2.44
N SER A 176 -11.27 7.86 -3.30
CA SER A 176 -11.11 8.60 -4.53
C SER A 176 -10.87 10.08 -4.23
N TYR A 177 -9.78 10.66 -4.74
CA TYR A 177 -9.55 12.11 -4.74
C TYR A 177 -9.91 12.74 -6.09
N ALA A 178 -10.09 11.89 -7.11
CA ALA A 178 -10.49 12.27 -8.45
C ALA A 178 -11.41 11.22 -9.05
N ALA A 179 -12.25 11.61 -9.99
CA ALA A 179 -13.13 10.71 -10.73
C ALA A 179 -13.15 11.09 -12.20
N LEU A 180 -13.23 10.07 -13.07
CA LEU A 180 -13.38 10.28 -14.52
C LEU A 180 -14.83 10.63 -14.84
N LYS A 181 -15.07 11.81 -15.45
CA LYS A 181 -16.38 12.26 -15.90
C LYS A 181 -16.28 12.71 -17.36
N ASN A 182 -17.08 12.08 -18.22
CA ASN A 182 -17.10 12.40 -19.65
C ASN A 182 -15.69 12.44 -20.28
N GLY A 183 -14.86 11.44 -19.94
CA GLY A 183 -13.49 11.33 -20.44
C GLY A 183 -12.47 12.31 -19.82
N LYS A 184 -12.87 13.11 -18.81
CA LYS A 184 -11.97 14.05 -18.11
C LYS A 184 -11.91 13.74 -16.63
N TRP A 185 -10.72 13.77 -16.06
CA TRP A 185 -10.54 13.68 -14.62
C TRP A 185 -10.99 14.97 -13.92
N VAL A 186 -11.76 14.81 -12.85
CA VAL A 186 -12.29 15.89 -12.02
C VAL A 186 -11.90 15.66 -10.58
N ALA A 187 -11.31 16.66 -9.94
CA ALA A 187 -10.95 16.59 -8.53
C ALA A 187 -12.21 16.52 -7.64
N ARG A 188 -12.16 15.68 -6.62
CA ARG A 188 -13.14 15.69 -5.53
C ARG A 188 -12.89 16.94 -4.66
N LYS A 189 -13.97 17.64 -4.29
CA LYS A 189 -13.89 18.79 -3.38
C LYS A 189 -13.43 18.34 -1.98
N ALA A 190 -12.43 19.04 -1.42
CA ALA A 190 -12.03 18.85 -0.03
C ALA A 190 -13.19 19.18 0.92
N ARG A 191 -13.39 18.35 1.95
CA ARG A 191 -14.32 18.67 3.03
C ARG A 191 -13.72 19.74 3.94
N GLY A 192 -14.56 20.56 4.56
CA GLY A 192 -14.09 21.59 5.52
C GLY A 192 -13.50 20.98 6.78
N SER A 193 -13.97 19.79 7.20
CA SER A 193 -13.42 19.01 8.29
C SER A 193 -13.51 17.52 7.94
N ALA A 194 -12.48 16.76 8.27
CA ALA A 194 -12.41 15.32 8.05
C ALA A 194 -12.13 14.59 9.38
N GLU A 195 -12.83 13.46 9.57
CA GLU A 195 -12.54 12.56 10.68
C GLU A 195 -11.15 11.93 10.52
N PHE A 196 -10.53 11.62 11.66
CA PHE A 196 -9.28 10.87 11.68
C PHE A 196 -9.46 9.50 11.00
N ARG A 197 -8.58 9.20 10.04
CA ARG A 197 -8.48 7.89 9.38
C ARG A 197 -7.01 7.57 9.15
N GLY A 198 -6.64 6.31 9.33
CA GLY A 198 -5.29 5.80 9.18
C GLY A 198 -4.61 5.48 10.52
N THR A 199 -3.31 5.30 10.50
CA THR A 199 -2.49 4.91 11.65
C THR A 199 -1.79 6.14 12.23
N LEU A 200 -2.04 6.45 13.51
CA LEU A 200 -1.53 7.64 14.21
C LEU A 200 -0.02 7.87 14.03
N ARG A 201 0.77 6.81 14.09
CA ARG A 201 2.23 6.87 13.94
C ARG A 201 2.66 7.48 12.62
N TYR A 202 1.93 7.20 11.53
CA TYR A 202 2.34 7.56 10.16
C TYR A 202 1.48 8.66 9.52
N CYS A 203 0.33 9.03 10.08
CA CYS A 203 -0.51 10.07 9.48
C CYS A 203 0.22 11.42 9.40
N SER A 204 -0.13 12.23 8.41
CA SER A 204 0.46 13.56 8.21
C SER A 204 0.05 14.54 9.33
N PRO A 205 0.77 15.68 9.48
CA PRO A 205 0.31 16.79 10.33
C PRO A 205 -1.09 17.29 9.96
N ASN A 206 -1.44 17.31 8.67
CA ASN A 206 -2.75 17.74 8.20
C ASN A 206 -3.93 16.92 8.77
N VAL A 207 -3.69 15.62 9.04
CA VAL A 207 -4.72 14.74 9.65
C VAL A 207 -5.03 15.16 11.08
N HIS A 208 -4.03 15.60 11.84
CA HIS A 208 -4.21 16.14 13.19
C HIS A 208 -5.00 17.46 13.16
N GLU A 209 -4.79 18.27 12.13
CA GLU A 209 -5.57 19.50 11.88
C GLU A 209 -6.96 19.23 11.30
N LYS A 210 -7.41 17.97 11.22
CA LYS A 210 -8.70 17.55 10.65
C LYS A 210 -8.92 18.02 9.21
N LYS A 211 -7.85 18.28 8.46
CA LYS A 211 -7.91 18.61 7.04
C LYS A 211 -8.19 17.36 6.20
N GLU A 212 -8.85 17.54 5.05
CA GLU A 212 -9.06 16.45 4.08
C GLU A 212 -7.71 15.90 3.60
N GLN A 213 -7.58 14.56 3.62
CA GLN A 213 -6.39 13.87 3.13
C GLN A 213 -6.35 13.88 1.61
N GLY A 214 -5.17 14.17 1.06
CA GLY A 214 -4.87 14.15 -0.36
C GLY A 214 -3.61 13.33 -0.66
N ARG A 215 -3.12 13.43 -1.89
CA ARG A 215 -1.89 12.73 -2.33
C ARG A 215 -0.66 13.08 -1.48
N ARG A 216 -0.57 14.32 -1.02
CA ARG A 216 0.51 14.79 -0.12
C ARG A 216 0.57 14.02 1.20
N ASP A 217 -0.57 13.59 1.71
CA ASP A 217 -0.68 12.95 3.02
C ASP A 217 -0.17 11.50 2.97
N ASP A 218 -0.39 10.79 1.86
CA ASP A 218 0.23 9.49 1.60
C ASP A 218 1.76 9.62 1.47
N LEU A 219 2.27 10.70 0.86
CA LEU A 219 3.71 10.95 0.79
C LEU A 219 4.33 11.33 2.14
N TRP A 220 3.62 12.06 3.00
CA TRP A 220 4.03 12.25 4.39
C TRP A 220 4.18 10.92 5.12
N SER A 221 3.17 10.07 4.98
CA SER A 221 3.17 8.73 5.60
C SER A 221 4.33 7.88 5.06
N LEU A 222 4.56 7.90 3.76
CA LEU A 222 5.70 7.20 3.14
C LEU A 222 7.04 7.75 3.67
N PHE A 223 7.19 9.05 3.79
CA PHE A 223 8.41 9.65 4.33
C PHE A 223 8.68 9.21 5.78
N TYR A 224 7.65 9.16 6.62
CA TYR A 224 7.78 8.61 7.97
C TYR A 224 8.13 7.12 7.97
N VAL A 225 7.59 6.34 7.04
CA VAL A 225 8.00 4.93 6.86
C VAL A 225 9.50 4.85 6.56
N LEU A 226 10.02 5.64 5.62
CA LEU A 226 11.44 5.61 5.27
C LEU A 226 12.35 6.01 6.43
N ILE A 227 11.98 7.03 7.22
CA ILE A 227 12.71 7.40 8.45
C ILE A 227 12.70 6.24 9.44
N GLU A 228 11.54 5.60 9.66
CA GLU A 228 11.44 4.47 10.59
C GLU A 228 12.28 3.27 10.17
N LEU A 229 12.34 2.98 8.87
CA LEU A 229 13.18 1.89 8.34
C LEU A 229 14.66 2.17 8.57
N HIS A 230 15.08 3.43 8.47
CA HIS A 230 16.48 3.86 8.59
C HIS A 230 16.97 4.05 10.03
N CYS A 231 16.27 4.86 10.82
CA CYS A 231 16.75 5.31 12.13
C CYS A 231 15.67 5.37 13.22
N GLY A 232 14.43 5.00 12.92
CA GLY A 232 13.30 5.12 13.82
C GLY A 232 12.69 6.52 13.85
N LEU A 233 11.42 6.59 14.28
CA LEU A 233 10.68 7.86 14.41
C LEU A 233 10.85 8.44 15.81
N PRO A 234 10.92 9.78 15.97
CA PRO A 234 11.05 10.43 17.28
C PRO A 234 9.95 10.05 18.29
N TRP A 235 8.76 9.69 17.80
CA TRP A 235 7.60 9.26 18.61
C TRP A 235 7.37 7.74 18.61
N GLN A 236 8.32 6.94 18.15
CA GLN A 236 8.13 5.50 17.95
C GLN A 236 7.73 4.75 19.24
N THR A 237 8.27 5.14 20.38
CA THR A 237 8.02 4.51 21.68
C THR A 237 6.92 5.20 22.49
N VAL A 238 6.38 6.32 22.02
CA VAL A 238 5.36 7.10 22.71
C VAL A 238 4.00 6.43 22.53
N ARG A 239 3.34 6.09 23.66
CA ARG A 239 2.02 5.45 23.67
C ARG A 239 0.86 6.44 23.76
N ASP A 240 1.10 7.59 24.38
CA ASP A 240 0.09 8.64 24.52
C ASP A 240 -0.20 9.30 23.17
N LYS A 241 -1.46 9.22 22.74
CA LYS A 241 -1.90 9.71 21.43
C LYS A 241 -1.74 11.22 21.27
N HIS A 242 -2.08 11.99 22.32
CA HIS A 242 -1.98 13.43 22.29
C HIS A 242 -0.53 13.90 22.29
N LYS A 243 0.35 13.19 23.00
CA LYS A 243 1.78 13.48 22.98
C LYS A 243 2.38 13.20 21.60
N VAL A 244 1.99 12.11 20.92
CA VAL A 244 2.41 11.84 19.52
C VAL A 244 1.97 12.96 18.60
N GLU A 245 0.72 13.40 18.70
CA GLU A 245 0.18 14.52 17.92
C GLU A 245 0.99 15.80 18.16
N THR A 246 1.18 16.18 19.42
CA THR A 246 1.97 17.37 19.79
C THR A 246 3.38 17.31 19.23
N MET A 247 4.07 16.16 19.35
CA MET A 247 5.41 15.99 18.80
C MET A 247 5.43 16.18 17.28
N LYS A 248 4.49 15.57 16.55
CA LYS A 248 4.42 15.67 15.07
C LYS A 248 4.11 17.07 14.60
N MET A 249 3.28 17.81 15.33
CA MET A 249 2.91 19.19 14.99
C MET A 249 4.04 20.19 15.25
N ASN A 250 4.89 19.96 16.28
CA ASN A 250 5.89 20.92 16.73
C ASN A 250 7.34 20.57 16.34
N ILE A 251 7.59 19.38 15.79
CA ILE A 251 8.93 19.00 15.38
C ILE A 251 9.44 19.88 14.24
N SER A 252 10.63 20.43 14.38
CA SER A 252 11.27 21.16 13.27
C SER A 252 11.73 20.20 12.17
N ASP A 253 11.74 20.68 10.94
CA ASP A 253 12.16 19.88 9.78
C ASP A 253 13.59 19.36 9.99
N LYS A 254 14.51 20.23 10.45
CA LYS A 254 15.89 19.86 10.75
C LYS A 254 15.98 18.74 11.78
N HIS A 255 15.17 18.77 12.83
CA HIS A 255 15.18 17.74 13.87
C HIS A 255 14.59 16.41 13.35
N LEU A 256 13.54 16.47 12.52
CA LEU A 256 12.92 15.28 11.93
C LEU A 256 13.90 14.49 11.06
N VAL A 257 14.76 15.18 10.28
CA VAL A 257 15.68 14.56 9.35
C VAL A 257 17.14 14.50 9.80
N GLN A 258 17.44 14.89 11.07
CA GLN A 258 18.83 15.02 11.57
C GLN A 258 19.69 13.76 11.38
N ASN A 259 19.07 12.58 11.48
CA ASN A 259 19.74 11.28 11.33
C ASN A 259 19.42 10.61 9.99
N PHE A 260 18.79 11.34 9.07
CA PHE A 260 18.38 10.81 7.77
C PHE A 260 19.32 11.33 6.67
N PRO A 261 19.55 10.59 5.56
CA PRO A 261 20.47 11.00 4.51
C PRO A 261 20.17 12.39 3.94
N PRO A 262 21.20 13.24 3.69
CA PRO A 262 21.00 14.62 3.26
C PRO A 262 20.27 14.74 1.91
N GLU A 263 20.37 13.74 1.04
CA GLU A 263 19.65 13.69 -0.23
C GLU A 263 18.12 13.76 -0.08
N MET A 264 17.62 13.47 1.13
CA MET A 264 16.19 13.45 1.44
C MET A 264 15.74 14.64 2.29
N HIS A 265 16.63 15.55 2.70
CA HIS A 265 16.30 16.61 3.66
C HIS A 265 15.28 17.62 3.12
N ASP A 266 15.32 17.94 1.82
CA ASP A 266 14.42 18.92 1.21
C ASP A 266 12.98 18.43 1.05
N ILE A 267 12.73 17.15 1.29
CA ILE A 267 11.40 16.54 1.16
C ILE A 267 10.42 17.13 2.19
N VAL A 268 10.84 17.34 3.43
CA VAL A 268 9.95 17.81 4.51
C VAL A 268 9.50 19.26 4.28
N PRO A 269 10.39 20.23 4.03
CA PRO A 269 9.98 21.58 3.67
C PRO A 269 9.03 21.59 2.45
N TYR A 270 9.35 20.80 1.43
CA TYR A 270 8.52 20.68 0.24
C TYR A 270 7.10 20.16 0.57
N LEU A 271 6.97 19.07 1.34
CA LEU A 271 5.67 18.51 1.73
C LEU A 271 4.79 19.50 2.48
N ARG A 272 5.39 20.42 3.26
CA ARG A 272 4.67 21.47 3.99
C ARG A 272 4.05 22.52 3.06
N THR A 273 4.61 22.72 1.86
CA THR A 273 4.07 23.70 0.89
C THR A 273 2.85 23.20 0.14
N LEU A 274 2.60 21.87 0.15
CA LEU A 274 1.53 21.27 -0.65
C LEU A 274 0.16 21.46 -0.02
N ASP A 275 -0.83 21.81 -0.85
CA ASP A 275 -2.24 21.74 -0.51
C ASP A 275 -2.90 20.40 -0.91
N TYR A 276 -4.21 20.27 -0.70
CA TYR A 276 -4.98 19.08 -1.04
C TYR A 276 -5.02 18.78 -2.54
N TYR A 277 -5.07 19.82 -3.38
CA TYR A 277 -5.28 19.68 -4.83
C TYR A 277 -3.99 19.50 -5.62
N GLN A 278 -2.89 20.01 -5.09
CA GLN A 278 -1.61 19.98 -5.78
C GLN A 278 -1.13 18.55 -6.04
N ARG A 279 -0.65 18.33 -7.26
CA ARG A 279 0.07 17.11 -7.59
C ARG A 279 1.46 17.15 -6.95
N PRO A 280 1.82 16.15 -6.12
CA PRO A 280 3.17 16.09 -5.59
C PRO A 280 4.22 15.88 -6.69
N ASN A 281 5.40 16.45 -6.49
CA ASN A 281 6.57 16.17 -7.30
C ASN A 281 7.21 14.83 -6.87
N TYR A 282 6.71 13.73 -7.42
CA TYR A 282 7.24 12.39 -7.13
C TYR A 282 8.69 12.23 -7.57
N SER A 283 9.12 12.97 -8.63
CA SER A 283 10.51 12.92 -9.10
C SER A 283 11.48 13.42 -8.05
N MET A 284 11.10 14.40 -7.21
CA MET A 284 11.96 14.86 -6.12
C MET A 284 12.31 13.76 -5.12
N PHE A 285 11.32 12.93 -4.74
CA PHE A 285 11.55 11.76 -3.88
C PHE A 285 12.43 10.71 -4.58
N TYR A 286 12.09 10.41 -5.84
CA TYR A 286 12.82 9.44 -6.64
C TYR A 286 14.28 9.86 -6.83
N ASP A 287 14.53 11.11 -7.21
CA ASP A 287 15.86 11.66 -7.45
C ASP A 287 16.72 11.63 -6.16
N GLY A 288 16.13 11.93 -5.00
CA GLY A 288 16.79 11.81 -3.71
C GLY A 288 17.19 10.37 -3.38
N LEU A 289 16.27 9.41 -3.59
CA LEU A 289 16.56 7.98 -3.37
C LEU A 289 17.63 7.46 -4.32
N VAL A 290 17.58 7.84 -5.61
CA VAL A 290 18.58 7.45 -6.61
C VAL A 290 19.93 8.10 -6.33
N ALA A 291 19.98 9.35 -5.91
CA ALA A 291 21.21 10.04 -5.50
C ALA A 291 21.88 9.33 -4.31
N LEU A 292 21.08 8.92 -3.31
CA LEU A 292 21.54 8.12 -2.18
C LEU A 292 22.11 6.77 -2.64
N MET A 293 21.37 6.02 -3.48
CA MET A 293 21.84 4.75 -4.03
C MET A 293 23.17 4.91 -4.80
N LYS A 294 23.27 5.97 -5.60
CA LYS A 294 24.50 6.29 -6.35
C LYS A 294 25.67 6.59 -5.41
N ARG A 295 25.47 7.40 -4.38
CA ARG A 295 26.51 7.71 -3.37
C ARG A 295 26.99 6.46 -2.63
N LEU A 296 26.08 5.51 -2.37
CA LEU A 296 26.39 4.24 -1.71
C LEU A 296 26.93 3.16 -2.64
N GLY A 297 26.96 3.40 -3.95
CA GLY A 297 27.33 2.39 -4.96
C GLY A 297 26.35 1.21 -5.04
N THR A 298 25.10 1.42 -4.59
CA THR A 298 24.05 0.38 -4.52
C THR A 298 23.49 0.07 -5.90
N LYS A 299 23.39 -1.23 -6.23
CA LYS A 299 22.77 -1.74 -7.45
C LYS A 299 21.37 -2.33 -7.14
N PRO A 300 20.43 -2.31 -8.08
CA PRO A 300 19.15 -3.01 -7.92
C PRO A 300 19.31 -4.49 -7.59
N SER A 301 20.31 -5.13 -8.15
CA SER A 301 20.63 -6.56 -7.96
C SER A 301 21.32 -6.91 -6.64
N ASP A 302 21.76 -5.94 -5.83
CA ASP A 302 22.39 -6.25 -4.55
C ASP A 302 21.40 -6.96 -3.60
N PRO A 303 21.83 -7.87 -2.72
CA PRO A 303 20.97 -8.50 -1.73
C PRO A 303 20.27 -7.46 -0.84
N TYR A 304 19.04 -7.73 -0.44
CA TYR A 304 18.42 -7.06 0.70
C TYR A 304 18.97 -7.63 2.01
N ASP A 305 18.78 -6.94 3.14
CA ASP A 305 19.33 -7.34 4.44
C ASP A 305 18.88 -8.74 4.91
N TRP A 306 17.79 -9.26 4.35
CA TRP A 306 17.22 -10.58 4.66
C TRP A 306 17.47 -11.64 3.58
N GLU A 307 18.16 -11.30 2.49
CA GLU A 307 18.41 -12.22 1.38
C GLU A 307 19.79 -12.85 1.45
N THR A 308 19.88 -14.11 1.04
CA THR A 308 21.18 -14.73 0.74
C THR A 308 21.58 -14.50 -0.70
N THR A 309 22.88 -14.64 -0.99
CA THR A 309 23.42 -14.52 -2.36
C THR A 309 22.76 -15.55 -3.30
N GLU A 310 22.51 -16.76 -2.81
CA GLU A 310 21.89 -17.84 -3.58
C GLU A 310 20.46 -17.50 -3.99
N GLN A 311 19.67 -16.92 -3.07
CA GLN A 311 18.30 -16.47 -3.34
C GLN A 311 18.28 -15.39 -4.43
N VAL A 312 19.17 -14.40 -4.33
CA VAL A 312 19.29 -13.35 -5.35
C VAL A 312 19.68 -13.92 -6.70
N GLN A 313 20.66 -14.84 -6.72
CA GLN A 313 21.11 -15.50 -7.97
C GLN A 313 20.00 -16.33 -8.61
N ALA A 314 19.13 -16.96 -7.84
CA ALA A 314 17.99 -17.71 -8.37
C ALA A 314 17.01 -16.78 -9.11
N VAL A 315 16.66 -15.63 -8.53
CA VAL A 315 15.79 -14.61 -9.15
C VAL A 315 16.44 -14.04 -10.41
N LEU A 316 17.72 -13.64 -10.36
CA LEU A 316 18.43 -13.06 -11.51
C LEU A 316 18.63 -14.04 -12.67
N LYS A 317 18.71 -15.34 -12.39
CA LYS A 317 18.72 -16.38 -13.43
C LYS A 317 17.35 -16.59 -14.07
N HIS A 318 16.28 -16.46 -13.27
CA HIS A 318 14.91 -16.63 -13.75
C HIS A 318 14.50 -15.48 -14.67
N SER A 319 14.71 -14.24 -14.25
CA SER A 319 14.36 -13.06 -15.05
C SER A 319 15.58 -12.23 -15.41
N LYS A 320 15.79 -12.01 -16.73
CA LYS A 320 16.80 -11.09 -17.26
C LYS A 320 16.23 -9.69 -17.52
N LYS A 321 14.92 -9.51 -17.34
CA LYS A 321 14.24 -8.24 -17.58
C LYS A 321 14.41 -7.34 -16.34
N LYS A 322 14.71 -6.06 -16.58
CA LYS A 322 14.69 -5.05 -15.52
C LYS A 322 13.27 -4.84 -14.99
N ASP A 323 13.16 -4.67 -13.70
CA ASP A 323 11.91 -4.28 -13.08
C ASP A 323 11.55 -2.82 -13.42
N ALA A 324 10.26 -2.51 -13.47
CA ALA A 324 9.77 -1.19 -13.85
C ALA A 324 10.28 -0.06 -12.95
N TRP A 325 10.58 -0.34 -11.69
CA TRP A 325 11.07 0.64 -10.73
C TRP A 325 12.56 0.99 -10.92
N GLU A 326 13.34 0.14 -11.61
CA GLU A 326 14.78 0.35 -11.82
C GLU A 326 15.09 1.51 -12.78
N ASP A 327 14.17 1.84 -13.68
CA ASP A 327 14.28 2.96 -14.61
C ASP A 327 12.96 3.75 -14.68
N ALA A 328 12.54 4.26 -13.52
CA ALA A 328 11.22 4.84 -13.35
C ALA A 328 11.16 6.38 -13.50
N ALA A 329 12.23 7.03 -13.98
CA ALA A 329 12.27 8.50 -14.06
C ALA A 329 11.10 9.10 -14.86
N GLN A 330 10.75 8.52 -16.01
CA GLN A 330 9.61 8.96 -16.81
C GLN A 330 8.27 8.68 -16.14
N PHE A 331 8.15 7.54 -15.45
CA PHE A 331 6.95 7.23 -14.68
C PHE A 331 6.70 8.28 -13.58
N PHE A 332 7.72 8.69 -12.83
CA PHE A 332 7.56 9.71 -11.79
C PHE A 332 7.26 11.12 -12.33
N LYS A 333 7.65 11.44 -13.56
CA LYS A 333 7.29 12.69 -14.25
C LYS A 333 5.88 12.65 -14.83
N SER A 334 5.36 11.50 -15.22
CA SER A 334 4.05 11.38 -15.88
C SER A 334 2.90 11.85 -14.99
N ASP A 335 1.88 12.44 -15.60
CA ASP A 335 0.64 12.90 -14.94
C ASP A 335 -0.59 12.46 -15.75
N PRO A 336 -0.99 11.18 -15.67
CA PRO A 336 -2.11 10.66 -16.46
C PRO A 336 -3.46 11.25 -16.05
N ILE A 337 -3.58 11.74 -14.82
CA ILE A 337 -4.82 12.37 -14.32
C ILE A 337 -4.92 13.82 -14.75
N ASN A 338 -3.80 14.54 -14.79
CA ASN A 338 -3.69 15.92 -15.27
C ASN A 338 -4.78 16.86 -14.72
N ILE A 339 -5.01 16.85 -13.40
CA ILE A 339 -5.99 17.73 -12.75
C ILE A 339 -5.30 19.03 -12.39
N HIS A 340 -5.60 20.09 -13.16
CA HIS A 340 -5.10 21.46 -12.93
C HIS A 340 -6.24 22.45 -12.63
N ALA A 341 -7.50 22.03 -12.80
CA ALA A 341 -8.65 22.91 -12.61
C ALA A 341 -9.09 22.94 -11.14
N PRO A 342 -9.64 24.07 -10.66
CA PRO A 342 -10.29 24.10 -9.36
C PRO A 342 -11.45 23.10 -9.32
N PRO A 343 -11.79 22.57 -8.11
CA PRO A 343 -12.81 21.56 -7.97
C PRO A 343 -14.18 22.09 -8.42
N LEU A 344 -14.99 21.20 -8.99
CA LEU A 344 -16.39 21.51 -9.25
C LEU A 344 -17.09 21.85 -7.93
N THR A 345 -17.98 22.83 -7.97
CA THR A 345 -18.73 23.35 -6.80
C THR A 345 -19.72 22.33 -6.19
N ARG A 346 -19.92 21.16 -6.81
CA ARG A 346 -20.83 20.10 -6.31
C ARG A 346 -20.04 18.87 -5.90
N ASP A 347 -20.36 18.35 -4.69
CA ASP A 347 -19.81 17.09 -4.22
C ASP A 347 -20.13 15.95 -5.19
N LEU A 348 -19.09 15.20 -5.55
CA LEU A 348 -19.24 13.89 -6.16
C LEU A 348 -19.76 12.96 -5.06
N LYS A 349 -21.07 12.75 -4.97
CA LYS A 349 -21.61 11.67 -4.12
C LYS A 349 -21.08 10.36 -4.69
N GLU A 350 -20.41 9.58 -3.87
CA GLU A 350 -20.16 8.17 -4.17
C GLU A 350 -21.52 7.51 -4.31
N SER A 351 -21.86 7.07 -5.51
CA SER A 351 -23.01 6.20 -5.67
C SER A 351 -22.58 4.83 -5.11
N ALA A 352 -23.06 4.50 -3.92
CA ALA A 352 -22.94 3.14 -3.36
C ALA A 352 -23.42 2.06 -4.35
N LYS A 353 -24.21 2.44 -5.34
CA LYS A 353 -24.72 1.57 -6.41
C LYS A 353 -23.66 1.07 -7.38
N SER A 354 -22.51 1.75 -7.56
CA SER A 354 -21.45 1.27 -8.46
C SER A 354 -20.64 0.10 -7.87
N LEU A 355 -20.63 -0.07 -6.55
CA LEU A 355 -19.93 -1.16 -5.89
C LEU A 355 -20.66 -2.51 -6.01
N ASP A 356 -21.98 -2.52 -6.19
CA ASP A 356 -22.76 -3.76 -6.35
C ASP A 356 -22.60 -4.38 -7.75
N PHE A 357 -22.18 -3.61 -8.76
CA PHE A 357 -22.01 -4.10 -10.14
C PHE A 357 -20.83 -5.10 -10.31
N PHE A 358 -19.85 -5.07 -9.42
CA PHE A 358 -18.70 -5.95 -9.49
C PHE A 358 -18.92 -7.34 -8.89
N PHE A 359 -20.07 -7.61 -8.29
CA PHE A 359 -20.42 -8.91 -7.70
C PHE A 359 -21.34 -9.78 -8.55
N ILE A 360 -21.67 -9.36 -9.79
CA ILE A 360 -22.41 -10.22 -10.72
C ILE A 360 -21.41 -11.20 -11.31
N VAL A 361 -21.30 -12.35 -10.69
CA VAL A 361 -20.61 -13.52 -11.21
C VAL A 361 -21.64 -14.36 -11.96
N LYS A 362 -21.37 -14.62 -13.24
CA LYS A 362 -21.91 -15.78 -13.92
C LYS A 362 -21.20 -17.04 -13.49
#